data_31ac936c078ac849b1b29e22caa37dad
#
_entry.id   31ac936c078ac849b1b29e22caa37dad
#
_cell.length_a   1.000
_cell.length_b   1.000
_cell.length_c   1.000
_cell.angle_alpha   90.00
_cell.angle_beta   90.00
_cell.angle_gamma   90.00
#
_symmetry.space_group_name_H-M   'P 1'
#
loop_
_entity.id
_entity.type
_entity.pdbx_description
1 polymer ?
#
loop_
_entity_poly.entity_id
_entity_poly.type
_entity_poly.pdbx_seq_one_letter_code
_entity_poly.pdbx_strand_id
1 'polypeptide(L)'
;MIKEKKSLKVNKSPSRRKFFKAAAATGVAAVAASSLAAPAVAAERIEAAMVATWPRDFPGLGTGAQRFAKRLADMSDGRIQVTYYAANERVKAFDSFDEVASGNSQMYHAADYYWVKKHPAFGYFTSVPFGFTYTEMNAWIRFGGGQQLWDELTEQFGTKSFMAGNTGVQMGGWFNKKIRSPNDFKGLKMRIPGLGGQVIGKLGGSPVSLPGGQIYENLVSGAIDATEWVGPWNDEAMKFQEAAKYYYYPGMHEPGSMLACGCNRSWLESLSKSDQMIIEAAAAMENDVMMAEYNAKNGAALNRLVNDHGVKLMEFSDKVYDGFAKGAEEVFGEVQAHSDLAARTHASFLKGRKDIGAWTNLSDSPYIRQRNRALGL
;
A
#
# COMPACT_ATOMS: atom_id res chain seq x y z
N MET A 1 56.76 45.36 15.39
CA MET A 1 55.50 46.09 15.68
C MET A 1 54.50 45.13 16.24
N ILE A 2 54.29 45.24 17.53
CA ILE A 2 53.46 44.37 18.40
C ILE A 2 52.02 44.83 18.29
N LYS A 3 51.05 43.94 18.00
CA LYS A 3 49.65 44.22 18.16
C LYS A 3 49.06 43.35 19.24
N GLU A 4 48.50 44.05 20.24
CA GLU A 4 47.88 43.56 21.46
C GLU A 4 46.69 42.61 21.20
N LYS A 5 46.62 41.59 22.05
CA LYS A 5 45.42 40.73 22.20
C LYS A 5 44.47 41.38 23.18
N LYS A 6 43.26 41.78 22.73
CA LYS A 6 42.13 42.12 23.60
C LYS A 6 41.49 40.87 24.14
N SER A 7 41.51 40.68 25.46
CA SER A 7 40.83 39.62 26.17
C SER A 7 39.33 39.96 26.30
N LEU A 8 38.45 39.08 25.85
CA LEU A 8 37.02 39.15 26.08
C LEU A 8 36.70 38.69 27.52
N LYS A 9 36.14 39.54 28.31
CA LYS A 9 35.60 39.21 29.65
C LYS A 9 34.35 38.37 29.51
N VAL A 10 34.38 37.15 30.03
CA VAL A 10 33.21 36.27 30.16
C VAL A 10 32.39 36.73 31.37
N ASN A 11 31.17 37.23 31.12
CA ASN A 11 30.20 37.52 32.15
C ASN A 11 29.66 36.21 32.77
N LYS A 12 29.98 35.97 34.03
CA LYS A 12 29.41 34.85 34.78
C LYS A 12 27.98 35.19 35.23
N SER A 13 27.00 34.41 34.72
CA SER A 13 25.63 34.45 35.20
C SER A 13 25.52 34.03 36.68
N PRO A 14 24.65 34.66 37.48
CA PRO A 14 24.53 34.37 38.91
C PRO A 14 23.94 32.97 39.13
N SER A 15 24.57 32.26 40.08
CA SER A 15 24.20 30.90 40.47
C SER A 15 22.79 30.86 41.05
N ARG A 16 22.00 29.83 40.67
CA ARG A 16 20.64 29.53 41.16
C ARG A 16 20.51 29.50 42.69
N ARG A 17 21.60 29.32 43.43
CA ARG A 17 21.62 29.34 44.91
C ARG A 17 21.45 30.70 45.53
N LYS A 18 21.69 31.83 44.80
CA LYS A 18 21.48 33.21 45.35
C LYS A 18 20.04 33.65 45.19
N PHE A 19 19.27 33.07 44.30
CA PHE A 19 17.85 33.44 44.10
C PHE A 19 16.95 32.97 45.26
N PHE A 20 17.27 31.83 45.87
CA PHE A 20 16.48 31.28 46.99
C PHE A 20 16.75 31.90 48.37
N LYS A 21 17.82 32.68 48.54
CA LYS A 21 18.09 33.39 49.82
C LYS A 21 17.47 34.79 49.93
N ALA A 22 16.98 35.34 48.85
CA ALA A 22 16.32 36.65 48.89
C ALA A 22 14.80 36.61 49.12
N ALA A 23 14.19 35.41 49.03
CA ALA A 23 12.75 35.21 49.17
C ALA A 23 12.27 34.95 50.64
N ALA A 24 13.20 34.95 51.63
CA ALA A 24 12.88 34.54 53.00
C ALA A 24 12.68 35.73 53.99
N ALA A 25 12.62 36.97 53.48
CA ALA A 25 12.60 38.15 54.36
C ALA A 25 11.39 39.10 54.24
N THR A 26 10.37 38.74 53.48
CA THR A 26 9.11 39.49 53.48
C THR A 26 7.95 38.51 53.64
N GLY A 27 7.36 38.55 54.82
CA GLY A 27 6.16 37.76 55.14
C GLY A 27 4.96 38.23 54.32
N VAL A 28 4.72 37.56 53.20
CA VAL A 28 3.44 37.59 52.53
C VAL A 28 2.95 36.15 52.50
N ALA A 29 1.83 35.91 53.16
CA ALA A 29 1.13 34.64 53.12
C ALA A 29 0.89 34.22 51.68
N ALA A 30 1.73 33.37 51.14
CA ALA A 30 1.45 32.71 49.89
C ALA A 30 0.30 31.74 50.19
N VAL A 31 -0.89 32.16 49.77
CA VAL A 31 -1.97 31.21 49.48
C VAL A 31 -1.37 30.24 48.46
N ALA A 32 -1.00 29.08 48.89
CA ALA A 32 -0.69 27.96 48.05
C ALA A 32 -2.01 27.64 47.26
N ALA A 33 -2.16 28.28 46.12
CA ALA A 33 -3.01 27.73 45.11
C ALA A 33 -2.43 26.39 44.76
N SER A 34 -2.85 25.33 45.51
CA SER A 34 -2.79 23.97 45.01
C SER A 34 -3.57 24.01 43.69
N SER A 35 -2.83 24.17 42.59
CA SER A 35 -3.34 23.72 41.30
C SER A 35 -3.59 22.22 41.51
N LEU A 36 -4.82 21.92 41.95
CA LEU A 36 -5.35 20.57 41.76
C LEU A 36 -5.17 20.33 40.26
N ALA A 37 -4.16 19.54 39.90
CA ALA A 37 -4.07 18.98 38.57
C ALA A 37 -5.46 18.38 38.36
N ALA A 38 -6.24 18.98 37.47
CA ALA A 38 -7.51 18.42 37.05
C ALA A 38 -7.17 16.95 36.76
N PRO A 39 -7.91 15.98 37.32
CA PRO A 39 -7.63 14.59 37.01
C PRO A 39 -7.62 14.53 35.48
N ALA A 40 -6.52 14.07 34.89
CA ALA A 40 -6.46 13.80 33.48
C ALA A 40 -7.65 12.85 33.24
N VAL A 41 -8.73 13.37 32.67
CA VAL A 41 -9.82 12.52 32.22
C VAL A 41 -9.15 11.55 31.28
N ALA A 42 -9.03 10.30 31.72
CA ALA A 42 -8.45 9.27 30.88
C ALA A 42 -9.23 9.28 29.59
N ALA A 43 -8.56 9.68 28.50
CA ALA A 43 -9.22 9.79 27.21
C ALA A 43 -9.88 8.44 26.90
N GLU A 44 -11.14 8.47 26.51
CA GLU A 44 -11.94 7.26 26.27
C GLU A 44 -11.20 6.32 25.34
N ARG A 45 -11.09 5.04 25.73
CA ARG A 45 -10.43 4.02 24.96
C ARG A 45 -11.27 3.68 23.73
N ILE A 46 -10.66 3.68 22.57
CA ILE A 46 -11.28 3.34 21.30
C ILE A 46 -10.89 1.91 20.95
N GLU A 47 -11.84 1.01 21.00
CA GLU A 47 -11.68 -0.37 20.55
C GLU A 47 -12.16 -0.50 19.10
N ALA A 48 -11.34 -1.10 18.23
CA ALA A 48 -11.67 -1.29 16.83
C ALA A 48 -11.29 -2.71 16.37
N ALA A 49 -12.09 -3.27 15.48
CA ALA A 49 -11.78 -4.51 14.77
C ALA A 49 -11.27 -4.18 13.36
N MET A 50 -10.16 -4.78 12.96
CA MET A 50 -9.65 -4.71 11.60
C MET A 50 -9.59 -6.10 10.98
N VAL A 51 -10.27 -6.28 9.85
CA VAL A 51 -10.26 -7.51 9.05
C VAL A 51 -9.33 -7.33 7.84
N ALA A 52 -8.56 -8.36 7.49
CA ALA A 52 -7.63 -8.28 6.37
C ALA A 52 -7.86 -9.38 5.33
N THR A 53 -7.45 -9.10 4.10
CA THR A 53 -7.47 -10.11 3.02
C THR A 53 -6.22 -10.99 3.01
N TRP A 54 -5.30 -10.80 3.95
CA TRP A 54 -3.99 -11.45 4.03
C TRP A 54 -3.97 -12.54 5.12
N PRO A 55 -3.20 -13.63 4.91
CA PRO A 55 -2.92 -14.58 5.99
C PRO A 55 -2.15 -13.89 7.13
N ARG A 56 -2.32 -14.40 8.35
CA ARG A 56 -1.57 -13.93 9.53
C ARG A 56 -0.07 -14.15 9.31
N ASP A 57 0.72 -13.18 9.75
CA ASP A 57 2.20 -13.18 9.65
C ASP A 57 2.76 -13.32 8.23
N PHE A 58 1.90 -13.21 7.21
CA PHE A 58 2.37 -13.26 5.83
C PHE A 58 3.31 -12.07 5.55
N PRO A 59 4.50 -12.32 4.97
CA PRO A 59 5.51 -11.28 4.76
C PRO A 59 4.96 -10.06 4.00
N GLY A 60 5.26 -8.87 4.50
CA GLY A 60 4.85 -7.60 3.91
C GLY A 60 3.36 -7.31 4.07
N LEU A 61 2.48 -8.13 3.54
CA LEU A 61 1.03 -7.89 3.53
C LEU A 61 0.40 -8.10 4.92
N GLY A 62 0.53 -9.29 5.49
CA GLY A 62 -0.01 -9.62 6.82
C GLY A 62 0.74 -8.89 7.93
N THR A 63 2.08 -8.95 7.90
CA THR A 63 2.92 -8.26 8.89
C THR A 63 2.78 -6.75 8.83
N GLY A 64 2.56 -6.17 7.64
CA GLY A 64 2.30 -4.73 7.47
C GLY A 64 0.97 -4.31 8.07
N ALA A 65 -0.10 -5.08 7.83
CA ALA A 65 -1.40 -4.81 8.45
C ALA A 65 -1.33 -4.90 9.99
N GLN A 66 -0.61 -5.89 10.53
CA GLN A 66 -0.39 -6.03 11.97
C GLN A 66 0.46 -4.86 12.53
N ARG A 67 1.49 -4.43 11.80
CA ARG A 67 2.33 -3.28 12.15
C ARG A 67 1.53 -1.97 12.13
N PHE A 68 0.63 -1.81 11.17
CA PHE A 68 -0.31 -0.68 11.13
C PHE A 68 -1.22 -0.66 12.36
N ALA A 69 -1.83 -1.80 12.72
CA ALA A 69 -2.66 -1.91 13.93
C ALA A 69 -1.88 -1.56 15.20
N LYS A 70 -0.66 -2.08 15.34
CA LYS A 70 0.22 -1.75 16.47
C LYS A 70 0.57 -0.26 16.49
N ARG A 71 0.85 0.34 15.35
CA ARG A 71 1.22 1.76 15.24
C ARG A 71 0.10 2.69 15.70
N LEU A 72 -1.16 2.33 15.47
CA LEU A 72 -2.31 3.08 15.99
C LEU A 72 -2.29 3.15 17.52
N ALA A 73 -2.00 2.04 18.18
CA ALA A 73 -1.83 2.01 19.63
C ALA A 73 -0.63 2.86 20.09
N ASP A 74 0.53 2.68 19.46
CA ASP A 74 1.76 3.41 19.80
C ASP A 74 1.58 4.94 19.62
N MET A 75 0.97 5.39 18.52
CA MET A 75 0.78 6.83 18.22
C MET A 75 -0.31 7.49 19.06
N SER A 76 -1.23 6.71 19.62
CA SER A 76 -2.31 7.20 20.47
C SER A 76 -2.06 7.03 21.97
N ASP A 77 -0.84 6.67 22.37
CA ASP A 77 -0.48 6.33 23.76
C ASP A 77 -1.42 5.25 24.34
N GLY A 78 -1.67 4.20 23.57
CA GLY A 78 -2.52 3.06 23.94
C GLY A 78 -4.02 3.31 23.87
N ARG A 79 -4.47 4.48 23.44
CA ARG A 79 -5.88 4.84 23.42
C ARG A 79 -6.66 4.19 22.29
N ILE A 80 -6.09 4.09 21.09
CA ILE A 80 -6.69 3.37 19.95
C ILE A 80 -6.15 1.94 19.95
N GLN A 81 -7.00 0.98 20.26
CA GLN A 81 -6.67 -0.44 20.29
C GLN A 81 -7.36 -1.17 19.15
N VAL A 82 -6.57 -1.82 18.30
CA VAL A 82 -7.08 -2.52 17.12
C VAL A 82 -6.87 -4.01 17.28
N THR A 83 -7.97 -4.77 17.32
CA THR A 83 -7.94 -6.22 17.22
C THR A 83 -7.84 -6.60 15.73
N TYR A 84 -6.71 -7.17 15.34
CA TYR A 84 -6.45 -7.62 13.98
C TYR A 84 -6.98 -9.04 13.74
N TYR A 85 -7.74 -9.20 12.68
CA TYR A 85 -8.22 -10.48 12.17
C TYR A 85 -7.67 -10.72 10.77
N ALA A 86 -6.89 -11.77 10.60
CA ALA A 86 -6.39 -12.19 9.30
C ALA A 86 -7.49 -12.80 8.44
N ALA A 87 -7.17 -13.06 7.18
CA ALA A 87 -8.09 -13.71 6.25
C ALA A 87 -8.67 -15.01 6.84
N ASN A 88 -9.98 -15.15 6.81
CA ASN A 88 -10.77 -16.29 7.32
C ASN A 88 -10.82 -16.46 8.86
N GLU A 89 -10.25 -15.54 9.65
CA GLU A 89 -10.37 -15.62 11.12
C GLU A 89 -11.70 -15.08 11.63
N ARG A 90 -12.27 -14.05 10.99
CA ARG A 90 -13.55 -13.47 11.35
C ARG A 90 -14.55 -13.57 10.19
N VAL A 91 -14.09 -13.19 8.99
CA VAL A 91 -14.85 -13.28 7.74
C VAL A 91 -13.97 -13.86 6.65
N LYS A 92 -14.55 -14.35 5.54
CA LYS A 92 -13.78 -14.73 4.37
C LYS A 92 -13.02 -13.53 3.83
N ALA A 93 -11.84 -13.77 3.22
CA ALA A 93 -10.95 -12.70 2.79
C ALA A 93 -11.68 -11.60 1.98
N PHE A 94 -12.48 -11.98 0.99
CA PHE A 94 -13.17 -11.02 0.12
C PHE A 94 -14.47 -10.45 0.68
N ASP A 95 -14.93 -10.92 1.84
CA ASP A 95 -16.09 -10.36 2.55
C ASP A 95 -15.70 -9.19 3.48
N SER A 96 -14.38 -8.90 3.59
CA SER A 96 -13.84 -7.83 4.46
C SER A 96 -14.44 -6.45 4.18
N PHE A 97 -14.71 -6.14 2.92
CA PHE A 97 -15.34 -4.87 2.52
C PHE A 97 -16.77 -4.75 3.08
N ASP A 98 -17.59 -5.77 2.86
CA ASP A 98 -18.98 -5.78 3.30
C ASP A 98 -19.09 -5.80 4.83
N GLU A 99 -18.18 -6.49 5.51
CA GLU A 99 -18.06 -6.49 6.97
C GLU A 99 -17.84 -5.08 7.53
N VAL A 100 -17.01 -4.28 6.87
CA VAL A 100 -16.72 -2.90 7.28
C VAL A 100 -17.81 -1.93 6.81
N ALA A 101 -18.30 -2.07 5.59
CA ALA A 101 -19.40 -1.25 5.07
C ALA A 101 -20.65 -1.35 5.92
N SER A 102 -20.97 -2.56 6.45
CA SER A 102 -22.10 -2.79 7.36
C SER A 102 -21.86 -2.31 8.80
N GLY A 103 -20.64 -1.92 9.17
CA GLY A 103 -20.27 -1.47 10.51
C GLY A 103 -19.95 -2.61 11.51
N ASN A 104 -19.97 -3.88 11.09
CA ASN A 104 -19.63 -5.03 11.94
C ASN A 104 -18.16 -5.06 12.35
N SER A 105 -17.28 -4.51 11.51
CA SER A 105 -15.89 -4.19 11.82
C SER A 105 -15.59 -2.74 11.46
N GLN A 106 -14.64 -2.13 12.14
CA GLN A 106 -14.32 -0.71 11.97
C GLN A 106 -13.41 -0.44 10.78
N MET A 107 -12.52 -1.38 10.48
CA MET A 107 -11.51 -1.22 9.43
C MET A 107 -11.29 -2.51 8.64
N TYR A 108 -10.87 -2.35 7.39
CA TYR A 108 -10.22 -3.45 6.65
C TYR A 108 -8.81 -3.03 6.20
N HIS A 109 -7.96 -4.03 5.93
CA HIS A 109 -6.69 -3.84 5.21
C HIS A 109 -6.65 -4.77 4.01
N ALA A 110 -6.67 -4.19 2.80
CA ALA A 110 -6.87 -4.95 1.56
C ALA A 110 -6.37 -4.20 0.32
N ALA A 111 -6.49 -4.85 -0.83
CA ALA A 111 -6.35 -4.25 -2.15
C ALA A 111 -7.76 -3.97 -2.71
N ASP A 112 -8.10 -2.72 -2.93
CA ASP A 112 -9.46 -2.32 -3.31
C ASP A 112 -9.92 -2.90 -4.66
N TYR A 113 -9.02 -3.30 -5.55
CA TYR A 113 -9.39 -3.93 -6.82
C TYR A 113 -10.13 -5.28 -6.63
N TYR A 114 -10.10 -5.89 -5.45
CA TYR A 114 -10.91 -7.09 -5.20
C TYR A 114 -12.41 -6.82 -5.34
N TRP A 115 -12.81 -5.58 -5.24
CA TRP A 115 -14.21 -5.13 -5.31
C TRP A 115 -14.59 -4.44 -6.61
N VAL A 116 -13.82 -4.65 -7.70
CA VAL A 116 -14.16 -4.11 -9.04
C VAL A 116 -15.53 -4.57 -9.56
N LYS A 117 -16.07 -5.67 -9.03
CA LYS A 117 -17.43 -6.11 -9.31
C LYS A 117 -18.50 -5.22 -8.64
N LYS A 118 -18.17 -4.53 -7.56
CA LYS A 118 -19.06 -3.54 -6.93
C LYS A 118 -19.04 -2.23 -7.71
N HIS A 119 -17.85 -1.78 -8.07
CA HIS A 119 -17.63 -0.62 -8.92
C HIS A 119 -16.23 -0.69 -9.56
N PRO A 120 -16.10 -0.61 -10.90
CA PRO A 120 -14.81 -0.86 -11.54
C PRO A 120 -13.74 0.20 -11.22
N ALA A 121 -14.13 1.41 -10.78
CA ALA A 121 -13.20 2.44 -10.34
C ALA A 121 -12.33 2.02 -9.13
N PHE A 122 -12.74 1.03 -8.33
CA PHE A 122 -11.90 0.50 -7.26
C PHE A 122 -10.52 0.02 -7.77
N GLY A 123 -10.43 -0.42 -9.02
CA GLY A 123 -9.17 -0.80 -9.63
C GLY A 123 -8.12 0.30 -9.56
N TYR A 124 -8.51 1.57 -9.80
CA TYR A 124 -7.58 2.71 -9.81
C TYR A 124 -6.95 3.00 -8.45
N PHE A 125 -7.59 2.58 -7.37
CA PHE A 125 -7.13 2.80 -6.00
C PHE A 125 -6.37 1.60 -5.41
N THR A 126 -5.97 0.68 -6.27
CA THR A 126 -4.92 -0.31 -6.00
C THR A 126 -3.89 -0.25 -7.12
N SER A 127 -4.24 -0.74 -8.30
CA SER A 127 -3.42 -0.68 -9.49
C SER A 127 -4.24 -1.01 -10.74
N VAL A 128 -3.87 -0.44 -11.86
CA VAL A 128 -4.44 -0.74 -13.17
C VAL A 128 -3.33 -1.09 -14.15
N PRO A 129 -3.63 -1.83 -15.21
CA PRO A 129 -2.65 -2.11 -16.26
C PRO A 129 -1.99 -0.83 -16.78
N PHE A 130 -0.65 -0.83 -16.92
CA PHE A 130 0.13 0.34 -17.33
C PHE A 130 -0.10 1.57 -16.43
N GLY A 131 -0.39 1.32 -15.14
CA GLY A 131 -0.71 2.31 -14.14
C GLY A 131 0.51 3.01 -13.54
N PHE A 132 0.27 3.59 -12.39
CA PHE A 132 1.27 4.33 -11.64
C PHE A 132 2.24 3.41 -10.91
N THR A 133 3.52 3.78 -10.90
CA THR A 133 4.48 3.31 -9.91
C THR A 133 4.15 3.88 -8.51
N TYR A 134 4.85 3.40 -7.48
CA TYR A 134 4.64 3.89 -6.11
C TYR A 134 4.69 5.42 -5.98
N THR A 135 5.70 6.06 -6.56
CA THR A 135 5.88 7.52 -6.48
C THR A 135 4.81 8.27 -7.23
N GLU A 136 4.41 7.78 -8.40
CA GLU A 136 3.33 8.37 -9.21
C GLU A 136 1.96 8.20 -8.53
N MET A 137 1.69 7.03 -7.91
CA MET A 137 0.46 6.78 -7.16
C MET A 137 0.34 7.74 -5.97
N ASN A 138 1.41 7.90 -5.17
CA ASN A 138 1.41 8.85 -4.06
C ASN A 138 1.19 10.29 -4.54
N ALA A 139 1.82 10.69 -5.64
CA ALA A 139 1.65 12.03 -6.21
C ALA A 139 0.21 12.26 -6.68
N TRP A 140 -0.39 11.29 -7.38
CA TRP A 140 -1.75 11.38 -7.85
C TRP A 140 -2.77 11.42 -6.71
N ILE A 141 -2.66 10.52 -5.74
CA ILE A 141 -3.59 10.47 -4.60
C ILE A 141 -3.52 11.78 -3.80
N ARG A 142 -2.31 12.28 -3.49
CA ARG A 142 -2.15 13.44 -2.61
C ARG A 142 -2.35 14.79 -3.30
N PHE A 143 -1.95 14.91 -4.56
CA PHE A 143 -1.91 16.20 -5.27
C PHE A 143 -2.60 16.19 -6.63
N GLY A 144 -2.95 15.02 -7.16
CA GLY A 144 -3.58 14.86 -8.47
C GLY A 144 -5.10 14.70 -8.45
N GLY A 145 -5.73 14.85 -7.28
CA GLY A 145 -7.19 14.69 -7.13
C GLY A 145 -7.64 13.24 -6.88
N GLY A 146 -6.69 12.29 -6.76
CA GLY A 146 -7.02 10.88 -6.57
C GLY A 146 -7.79 10.61 -5.27
N GLN A 147 -7.40 11.25 -4.14
CA GLN A 147 -8.09 11.07 -2.86
C GLN A 147 -9.55 11.52 -2.90
N GLN A 148 -9.85 12.65 -3.57
CA GLN A 148 -11.22 13.15 -3.70
C GLN A 148 -12.12 12.17 -4.48
N LEU A 149 -11.61 11.60 -5.55
CA LEU A 149 -12.32 10.59 -6.35
C LEU A 149 -12.50 9.28 -5.58
N TRP A 150 -11.50 8.90 -4.80
CA TRP A 150 -11.59 7.73 -3.93
C TRP A 150 -12.63 7.93 -2.82
N ASP A 151 -12.67 9.12 -2.24
CA ASP A 151 -13.65 9.49 -1.23
C ASP A 151 -15.08 9.44 -1.78
N GLU A 152 -15.30 10.01 -2.98
CA GLU A 152 -16.59 9.96 -3.67
C GLU A 152 -17.02 8.53 -3.99
N LEU A 153 -16.08 7.67 -4.39
CA LEU A 153 -16.35 6.26 -4.64
C LEU A 153 -16.74 5.52 -3.35
N THR A 154 -15.93 5.65 -2.31
CA THR A 154 -16.09 4.89 -1.07
C THR A 154 -17.28 5.37 -0.24
N GLU A 155 -17.66 6.64 -0.36
CA GLU A 155 -18.86 7.21 0.27
C GLU A 155 -20.14 6.49 -0.14
N GLN A 156 -20.26 6.06 -1.41
CA GLN A 156 -21.39 5.30 -1.91
C GLN A 156 -21.62 3.97 -1.15
N PHE A 157 -20.58 3.50 -0.47
CA PHE A 157 -20.58 2.24 0.29
C PHE A 157 -20.45 2.47 1.80
N GLY A 158 -20.56 3.72 2.28
CA GLY A 158 -20.44 4.05 3.70
C GLY A 158 -19.02 3.82 4.25
N THR A 159 -17.98 3.91 3.41
CA THR A 159 -16.59 3.74 3.82
C THR A 159 -15.75 4.98 3.50
N LYS A 160 -14.57 5.07 4.10
CA LYS A 160 -13.51 6.04 3.82
C LYS A 160 -12.19 5.29 3.82
N SER A 161 -11.39 5.47 2.76
CA SER A 161 -10.14 4.74 2.61
C SER A 161 -8.91 5.65 2.62
N PHE A 162 -7.79 5.10 3.12
CA PHE A 162 -6.47 5.72 3.18
C PHE A 162 -5.42 4.78 2.59
N MET A 163 -4.36 5.34 1.99
CA MET A 163 -3.19 4.57 1.58
C MET A 163 -2.51 3.97 2.81
N ALA A 164 -2.41 2.65 2.89
CA ALA A 164 -1.88 1.93 4.05
C ALA A 164 -0.89 0.81 3.68
N GLY A 165 -0.31 0.88 2.51
CA GLY A 165 0.71 -0.04 2.02
C GLY A 165 0.93 0.10 0.53
N ASN A 166 2.06 -0.42 0.06
CA ASN A 166 2.35 -0.54 -1.37
C ASN A 166 3.38 -1.65 -1.58
N THR A 167 3.20 -2.44 -2.64
CA THR A 167 4.11 -3.55 -2.97
C THR A 167 5.19 -3.16 -3.98
N GLY A 168 5.09 -1.98 -4.57
CA GLY A 168 5.93 -1.57 -5.70
C GLY A 168 5.56 -2.27 -7.00
N VAL A 169 6.47 -2.24 -7.96
CA VAL A 169 6.31 -2.92 -9.25
C VAL A 169 6.32 -4.43 -9.04
N GLN A 170 5.27 -5.09 -9.49
CA GLN A 170 5.12 -6.52 -9.35
C GLN A 170 5.71 -7.30 -10.54
N MET A 171 5.95 -8.58 -10.32
CA MET A 171 6.32 -9.52 -11.37
C MET A 171 5.11 -9.89 -12.23
N GLY A 172 5.38 -10.27 -13.48
CA GLY A 172 4.33 -10.64 -14.44
C GLY A 172 3.67 -12.00 -14.17
N GLY A 173 4.26 -12.79 -13.27
CA GLY A 173 3.67 -14.01 -12.76
C GLY A 173 4.43 -15.29 -13.11
N TRP A 174 3.87 -16.41 -12.64
CA TRP A 174 4.39 -17.77 -12.72
C TRP A 174 3.61 -18.58 -13.74
N PHE A 175 4.34 -19.26 -14.63
CA PHE A 175 3.77 -20.00 -15.74
C PHE A 175 4.40 -21.39 -15.86
N ASN A 176 3.59 -22.38 -16.24
CA ASN A 176 4.09 -23.73 -16.56
C ASN A 176 4.50 -23.87 -18.04
N LYS A 177 4.16 -22.90 -18.88
CA LYS A 177 4.59 -22.81 -20.28
C LYS A 177 5.27 -21.48 -20.58
N LYS A 178 6.04 -21.44 -21.66
CA LYS A 178 6.62 -20.17 -22.13
C LYS A 178 5.56 -19.32 -22.83
N ILE A 179 5.58 -18.02 -22.52
CA ILE A 179 4.74 -17.00 -23.15
C ILE A 179 5.59 -16.24 -24.17
N ARG A 180 5.33 -16.44 -25.45
CA ARG A 180 6.09 -15.85 -26.56
C ARG A 180 5.28 -14.84 -27.37
N SER A 181 3.96 -14.90 -27.23
CA SER A 181 3.02 -14.06 -27.96
C SER A 181 1.69 -13.92 -27.23
N PRO A 182 0.84 -12.94 -27.56
CA PRO A 182 -0.51 -12.81 -27.00
C PRO A 182 -1.36 -14.08 -27.18
N ASN A 183 -1.13 -14.86 -28.23
CA ASN A 183 -1.87 -16.10 -28.47
C ASN A 183 -1.62 -17.18 -27.41
N ASP A 184 -0.52 -17.11 -26.68
CA ASP A 184 -0.21 -18.08 -25.63
C ASP A 184 -1.10 -17.93 -24.40
N PHE A 185 -1.84 -16.82 -24.30
CA PHE A 185 -2.87 -16.63 -23.28
C PHE A 185 -4.21 -17.28 -23.62
N LYS A 186 -4.45 -17.66 -24.89
CA LYS A 186 -5.72 -18.31 -25.27
C LYS A 186 -5.95 -19.58 -24.46
N GLY A 187 -7.09 -19.62 -23.76
CA GLY A 187 -7.49 -20.76 -22.93
C GLY A 187 -6.69 -20.92 -21.63
N LEU A 188 -5.71 -20.04 -21.35
CA LEU A 188 -4.92 -20.08 -20.12
C LEU A 188 -5.78 -19.71 -18.92
N LYS A 189 -5.90 -20.60 -17.95
CA LYS A 189 -6.54 -20.31 -16.67
C LYS A 189 -5.51 -19.64 -15.77
N MET A 190 -5.64 -18.33 -15.57
CA MET A 190 -4.68 -17.58 -14.77
C MET A 190 -5.36 -16.93 -13.58
N ARG A 191 -4.81 -17.14 -12.38
CA ARG A 191 -5.19 -16.32 -11.23
C ARG A 191 -4.56 -14.94 -11.40
N ILE A 192 -5.41 -13.96 -11.60
CA ILE A 192 -5.05 -12.55 -11.69
C ILE A 192 -6.31 -11.70 -11.41
N PRO A 193 -6.34 -10.91 -10.33
CA PRO A 193 -7.50 -10.09 -9.97
C PRO A 193 -7.54 -8.77 -10.74
N GLY A 194 -8.55 -7.96 -10.42
CA GLY A 194 -8.66 -6.59 -10.88
C GLY A 194 -8.79 -6.44 -12.40
N LEU A 195 -8.41 -5.27 -12.89
CA LEU A 195 -8.46 -4.97 -14.33
C LEU A 195 -7.38 -5.72 -15.13
N GLY A 196 -6.28 -6.12 -14.48
CA GLY A 196 -5.28 -6.99 -15.11
C GLY A 196 -5.87 -8.31 -15.56
N GLY A 197 -6.75 -8.91 -14.76
CA GLY A 197 -7.48 -10.11 -15.14
C GLY A 197 -8.38 -9.90 -16.35
N GLN A 198 -9.05 -8.77 -16.43
CA GLN A 198 -9.89 -8.43 -17.60
C GLN A 198 -9.05 -8.32 -18.87
N VAL A 199 -7.82 -7.76 -18.80
CA VAL A 199 -6.88 -7.72 -19.93
C VAL A 199 -6.52 -9.13 -20.40
N ILE A 200 -6.21 -10.05 -19.47
CA ILE A 200 -5.96 -11.46 -19.84
C ILE A 200 -7.19 -12.08 -20.52
N GLY A 201 -8.38 -11.73 -20.07
CA GLY A 201 -9.64 -12.13 -20.75
C GLY A 201 -9.72 -11.62 -22.20
N LYS A 202 -9.32 -10.36 -22.49
CA LYS A 202 -9.27 -9.80 -23.84
C LYS A 202 -8.28 -10.53 -24.77
N LEU A 203 -7.23 -11.14 -24.18
CA LEU A 203 -6.30 -11.99 -24.92
C LEU A 203 -6.79 -13.44 -25.09
N GLY A 204 -8.02 -13.73 -24.65
CA GLY A 204 -8.64 -15.07 -24.76
C GLY A 204 -8.28 -16.01 -23.62
N GLY A 205 -7.69 -15.51 -22.53
CA GLY A 205 -7.46 -16.27 -21.31
C GLY A 205 -8.72 -16.37 -20.44
N SER A 206 -8.64 -17.17 -19.39
CA SER A 206 -9.69 -17.37 -18.39
C SER A 206 -9.20 -16.88 -17.03
N PRO A 207 -9.34 -15.59 -16.71
CA PRO A 207 -8.90 -15.04 -15.44
C PRO A 207 -9.80 -15.51 -14.30
N VAL A 208 -9.18 -15.82 -13.15
CA VAL A 208 -9.90 -16.14 -11.90
C VAL A 208 -9.34 -15.27 -10.77
N SER A 209 -10.19 -14.87 -9.84
CA SER A 209 -9.79 -14.14 -8.64
C SER A 209 -9.90 -15.09 -7.44
N LEU A 210 -8.76 -15.39 -6.81
CA LEU A 210 -8.68 -16.24 -5.62
C LEU A 210 -7.90 -15.50 -4.53
N PRO A 211 -8.30 -15.64 -3.25
CA PRO A 211 -7.49 -15.17 -2.13
C PRO A 211 -6.13 -15.86 -2.09
N GLY A 212 -5.10 -15.17 -1.57
CA GLY A 212 -3.73 -15.66 -1.53
C GLY A 212 -3.59 -17.09 -0.99
N GLY A 213 -4.23 -17.39 0.13
CA GLY A 213 -4.15 -18.72 0.75
C GLY A 213 -4.69 -19.90 -0.08
N GLN A 214 -5.33 -19.63 -1.22
CA GLN A 214 -5.87 -20.69 -2.11
C GLN A 214 -5.03 -20.88 -3.38
N ILE A 215 -4.05 -20.02 -3.65
CA ILE A 215 -3.37 -20.00 -4.96
C ILE A 215 -2.48 -21.22 -5.15
N TYR A 216 -1.63 -21.54 -4.16
CA TYR A 216 -0.67 -22.64 -4.28
C TYR A 216 -1.34 -23.97 -4.60
N GLU A 217 -2.37 -24.33 -3.86
CA GLU A 217 -3.11 -25.59 -4.07
C GLU A 217 -3.77 -25.66 -5.45
N ASN A 218 -4.36 -24.53 -5.91
CA ASN A 218 -4.96 -24.47 -7.24
C ASN A 218 -3.92 -24.56 -8.36
N LEU A 219 -2.72 -24.02 -8.15
CA LEU A 219 -1.62 -24.12 -9.13
C LEU A 219 -1.05 -25.54 -9.18
N VAL A 220 -0.83 -26.18 -8.03
CA VAL A 220 -0.32 -27.55 -7.94
C VAL A 220 -1.31 -28.57 -8.51
N SER A 221 -2.62 -28.40 -8.22
CA SER A 221 -3.67 -29.30 -8.74
C SER A 221 -3.96 -29.11 -10.24
N GLY A 222 -3.47 -28.03 -10.86
CA GLY A 222 -3.77 -27.69 -12.24
C GLY A 222 -5.18 -27.09 -12.43
N ALA A 223 -5.86 -26.70 -11.36
CA ALA A 223 -7.09 -25.92 -11.46
C ALA A 223 -6.86 -24.56 -12.11
N ILE A 224 -5.65 -24.00 -11.93
CA ILE A 224 -5.11 -22.87 -12.68
C ILE A 224 -3.76 -23.25 -13.32
N ASP A 225 -3.46 -22.67 -14.49
CA ASP A 225 -2.25 -22.90 -15.27
C ASP A 225 -1.13 -21.91 -14.95
N ALA A 226 -1.51 -20.75 -14.40
CA ALA A 226 -0.63 -19.63 -14.10
C ALA A 226 -1.20 -18.77 -12.97
N THR A 227 -0.31 -18.04 -12.33
CA THR A 227 -0.69 -17.04 -11.31
C THR A 227 0.27 -15.87 -11.31
N GLU A 228 -0.21 -14.71 -10.93
CA GLU A 228 0.59 -13.65 -10.33
C GLU A 228 0.32 -13.59 -8.82
N TRP A 229 1.18 -12.88 -8.06
CA TRP A 229 0.90 -12.56 -6.67
C TRP A 229 1.48 -11.20 -6.32
N VAL A 230 2.79 -11.08 -6.07
CA VAL A 230 3.44 -9.80 -5.80
C VAL A 230 4.81 -9.74 -6.48
N GLY A 231 5.78 -10.42 -5.92
CA GLY A 231 7.17 -10.36 -6.33
C GLY A 231 8.02 -11.35 -5.54
N PRO A 232 9.34 -11.38 -5.78
CA PRO A 232 10.20 -12.47 -5.33
C PRO A 232 10.06 -12.83 -3.86
N TRP A 233 9.99 -11.85 -2.96
CA TRP A 233 9.91 -12.10 -1.52
C TRP A 233 8.62 -12.80 -1.10
N ASN A 234 7.48 -12.36 -1.60
CA ASN A 234 6.19 -12.97 -1.31
C ASN A 234 5.99 -14.29 -2.06
N ASP A 235 6.42 -14.33 -3.31
CA ASP A 235 6.23 -15.49 -4.18
C ASP A 235 7.07 -16.68 -3.73
N GLU A 236 8.29 -16.43 -3.21
CA GLU A 236 9.11 -17.42 -2.51
C GLU A 236 8.40 -17.97 -1.26
N ALA A 237 7.80 -17.09 -0.45
CA ALA A 237 7.04 -17.50 0.73
C ALA A 237 5.79 -18.33 0.38
N MET A 238 5.19 -18.08 -0.80
CA MET A 238 4.09 -18.87 -1.35
C MET A 238 4.54 -20.17 -2.00
N LYS A 239 5.85 -20.41 -2.13
CA LYS A 239 6.44 -21.60 -2.73
C LYS A 239 6.07 -21.83 -4.20
N PHE A 240 5.81 -20.76 -4.95
CA PHE A 240 5.42 -20.90 -6.35
C PHE A 240 6.50 -21.54 -7.22
N GLN A 241 7.77 -21.45 -6.84
CA GLN A 241 8.89 -22.13 -7.48
C GLN A 241 8.77 -23.68 -7.47
N GLU A 242 7.99 -24.25 -6.55
CA GLU A 242 7.72 -25.69 -6.50
C GLU A 242 6.63 -26.10 -7.50
N ALA A 243 5.75 -25.14 -7.89
CA ALA A 243 4.56 -25.40 -8.72
C ALA A 243 4.68 -24.90 -10.16
N ALA A 244 5.54 -23.92 -10.46
CA ALA A 244 5.71 -23.35 -11.79
C ALA A 244 7.18 -23.09 -12.13
N LYS A 245 7.52 -23.14 -13.44
CA LYS A 245 8.91 -23.15 -13.91
C LYS A 245 9.42 -21.80 -14.40
N TYR A 246 8.53 -20.96 -14.93
CA TYR A 246 8.88 -19.72 -15.61
C TYR A 246 8.32 -18.54 -14.81
N TYR A 247 9.19 -17.61 -14.44
CA TYR A 247 8.86 -16.42 -13.69
C TYR A 247 9.05 -15.20 -14.58
N TYR A 248 7.96 -14.54 -14.93
CA TYR A 248 7.96 -13.47 -15.93
C TYR A 248 8.01 -12.08 -15.30
N TYR A 249 8.66 -11.14 -15.98
CA TYR A 249 8.72 -9.71 -15.66
C TYR A 249 8.71 -8.83 -16.92
N PRO A 250 8.47 -7.52 -16.76
CA PRO A 250 7.77 -6.89 -15.65
C PRO A 250 6.26 -7.17 -15.69
N GLY A 251 5.56 -7.03 -14.55
CA GLY A 251 4.11 -7.15 -14.52
C GLY A 251 3.44 -5.89 -15.07
N MET A 252 2.61 -6.04 -16.10
CA MET A 252 1.86 -4.90 -16.68
C MET A 252 0.71 -4.45 -15.79
N HIS A 253 0.22 -5.33 -14.93
CA HIS A 253 -1.04 -5.22 -14.20
C HIS A 253 -0.90 -4.40 -12.91
N GLU A 254 0.27 -4.48 -12.24
CA GLU A 254 0.50 -3.87 -10.93
C GLU A 254 1.87 -3.20 -10.84
N PRO A 255 2.07 -2.04 -11.47
CA PRO A 255 3.33 -1.30 -11.39
C PRO A 255 3.54 -0.56 -10.06
N GLY A 256 2.51 -0.47 -9.21
CA GLY A 256 2.57 0.18 -7.90
C GLY A 256 1.33 -0.14 -7.10
N SER A 257 1.20 -1.40 -6.64
CA SER A 257 -0.02 -1.87 -5.99
C SER A 257 -0.19 -1.24 -4.62
N MET A 258 -1.07 -0.26 -4.55
CA MET A 258 -1.44 0.45 -3.32
C MET A 258 -2.43 -0.39 -2.51
N LEU A 259 -2.20 -0.50 -1.21
CA LEU A 259 -3.11 -1.16 -0.29
C LEU A 259 -3.88 -0.13 0.53
N ALA A 260 -5.14 -0.45 0.78
CA ALA A 260 -6.07 0.42 1.48
C ALA A 260 -6.26 0.00 2.94
N CYS A 261 -6.30 0.99 3.84
CA CYS A 261 -7.06 0.91 5.06
C CYS A 261 -8.42 1.54 4.79
N GLY A 262 -9.47 0.74 4.63
CA GLY A 262 -10.84 1.24 4.54
C GLY A 262 -11.50 1.22 5.91
N CYS A 263 -12.06 2.36 6.31
CA CYS A 263 -12.76 2.53 7.58
C CYS A 263 -14.28 2.61 7.35
N ASN A 264 -15.08 2.07 8.26
CA ASN A 264 -16.48 2.43 8.30
C ASN A 264 -16.61 3.94 8.51
N ARG A 265 -17.31 4.64 7.62
CA ARG A 265 -17.38 6.11 7.62
C ARG A 265 -18.00 6.65 8.90
N SER A 266 -19.15 6.10 9.31
CA SER A 266 -19.85 6.57 10.50
C SER A 266 -19.02 6.39 11.77
N TRP A 267 -18.31 5.26 11.90
CA TRP A 267 -17.39 5.06 13.00
C TRP A 267 -16.23 6.07 12.95
N LEU A 268 -15.59 6.26 11.80
CA LEU A 268 -14.47 7.19 11.64
C LEU A 268 -14.90 8.63 11.99
N GLU A 269 -16.07 9.07 11.52
CA GLU A 269 -16.61 10.41 11.76
C GLU A 269 -17.03 10.62 13.21
N SER A 270 -17.30 9.55 13.97
CA SER A 270 -17.59 9.62 15.41
C SER A 270 -16.34 9.90 16.25
N LEU A 271 -15.16 9.69 15.70
CA LEU A 271 -13.89 9.93 16.39
C LEU A 271 -13.53 11.42 16.41
N SER A 272 -12.71 11.81 17.39
CA SER A 272 -12.13 13.15 17.40
C SER A 272 -11.30 13.40 16.13
N LYS A 273 -11.17 14.68 15.73
CA LYS A 273 -10.30 15.04 14.60
C LYS A 273 -8.84 14.59 14.80
N SER A 274 -8.36 14.62 16.05
CA SER A 274 -7.02 14.12 16.39
C SER A 274 -6.89 12.62 16.11
N ASP A 275 -7.92 11.84 16.45
CA ASP A 275 -7.92 10.38 16.24
C ASP A 275 -8.00 10.03 14.75
N GLN A 276 -8.83 10.74 14.00
CA GLN A 276 -8.88 10.62 12.54
C GLN A 276 -7.51 10.90 11.91
N MET A 277 -6.82 11.95 12.37
CA MET A 277 -5.46 12.28 11.90
C MET A 277 -4.42 11.22 12.29
N ILE A 278 -4.53 10.60 13.46
CA ILE A 278 -3.65 9.49 13.87
C ILE A 278 -3.83 8.30 12.91
N ILE A 279 -5.08 7.95 12.56
CA ILE A 279 -5.36 6.84 11.62
C ILE A 279 -4.75 7.14 10.24
N GLU A 280 -4.98 8.34 9.72
CA GLU A 280 -4.42 8.76 8.42
C GLU A 280 -2.89 8.78 8.43
N ALA A 281 -2.27 9.32 9.47
CA ALA A 281 -0.81 9.39 9.60
C ALA A 281 -0.18 8.00 9.75
N ALA A 282 -0.80 7.11 10.54
CA ALA A 282 -0.34 5.74 10.69
C ALA A 282 -0.44 4.95 9.37
N ALA A 283 -1.51 5.16 8.61
CA ALA A 283 -1.70 4.57 7.27
C ALA A 283 -0.63 5.08 6.29
N ALA A 284 -0.40 6.39 6.24
CA ALA A 284 0.63 7.00 5.40
C ALA A 284 2.03 6.47 5.73
N MET A 285 2.35 6.30 7.02
CA MET A 285 3.62 5.72 7.45
C MET A 285 3.74 4.25 7.05
N GLU A 286 2.66 3.47 7.12
CA GLU A 286 2.69 2.07 6.67
C GLU A 286 2.87 1.97 5.16
N ASN A 287 2.26 2.86 4.38
CA ASN A 287 2.46 2.93 2.94
C ASN A 287 3.94 3.11 2.55
N ASP A 288 4.68 3.96 3.27
CA ASP A 288 6.11 4.19 3.05
C ASP A 288 6.97 3.00 3.53
N VAL A 289 6.74 2.54 4.75
CA VAL A 289 7.52 1.46 5.37
C VAL A 289 7.37 0.14 4.60
N MET A 290 6.16 -0.20 4.18
CA MET A 290 5.91 -1.42 3.42
C MET A 290 6.64 -1.39 2.07
N MET A 291 6.58 -0.28 1.33
CA MET A 291 7.31 -0.12 0.08
C MET A 291 8.83 -0.26 0.26
N ALA A 292 9.38 0.35 1.31
CA ALA A 292 10.80 0.24 1.64
C ALA A 292 11.18 -1.23 1.96
N GLU A 293 10.33 -1.94 2.70
CA GLU A 293 10.54 -3.35 3.05
C GLU A 293 10.54 -4.25 1.81
N TYR A 294 9.59 -4.07 0.88
CA TYR A 294 9.56 -4.81 -0.39
C TYR A 294 10.83 -4.57 -1.22
N ASN A 295 11.24 -3.32 -1.38
CA ASN A 295 12.47 -2.99 -2.09
C ASN A 295 13.72 -3.61 -1.45
N ALA A 296 13.78 -3.64 -0.13
CA ALA A 296 14.91 -4.22 0.60
C ALA A 296 14.96 -5.76 0.51
N LYS A 297 13.81 -6.43 0.38
CA LYS A 297 13.72 -7.90 0.46
C LYS A 297 13.65 -8.60 -0.89
N ASN A 298 13.07 -7.97 -1.90
CA ASN A 298 12.84 -8.60 -3.21
C ASN A 298 14.13 -9.03 -3.90
N GLY A 299 15.21 -8.23 -3.83
CA GLY A 299 16.48 -8.55 -4.51
C GLY A 299 17.12 -9.84 -3.98
N ALA A 300 17.18 -10.00 -2.67
CA ALA A 300 17.73 -11.20 -2.04
C ALA A 300 16.86 -12.44 -2.30
N ALA A 301 15.53 -12.30 -2.28
CA ALA A 301 14.60 -13.38 -2.60
C ALA A 301 14.71 -13.81 -4.08
N LEU A 302 14.82 -12.84 -5.01
CA LEU A 302 15.04 -13.15 -6.42
C LEU A 302 16.33 -13.95 -6.63
N ASN A 303 17.41 -13.57 -5.92
CA ASN A 303 18.67 -14.29 -6.00
C ASN A 303 18.52 -15.75 -5.57
N ARG A 304 17.82 -16.04 -4.46
CA ARG A 304 17.53 -17.42 -4.01
C ARG A 304 16.64 -18.17 -5.01
N LEU A 305 15.57 -17.55 -5.49
CA LEU A 305 14.69 -18.16 -6.49
C LEU A 305 15.46 -18.61 -7.75
N VAL A 306 16.35 -17.77 -8.25
CA VAL A 306 17.12 -18.07 -9.47
C VAL A 306 18.25 -19.06 -9.20
N ASN A 307 19.07 -18.83 -8.17
CA ASN A 307 20.32 -19.58 -7.98
C ASN A 307 20.13 -20.84 -7.13
N ASP A 308 19.27 -20.81 -6.11
CA ASP A 308 19.09 -21.93 -5.21
C ASP A 308 17.93 -22.84 -5.67
N HIS A 309 16.88 -22.26 -6.26
CA HIS A 309 15.69 -22.99 -6.74
C HIS A 309 15.67 -23.21 -8.26
N GLY A 310 16.62 -22.63 -9.03
CA GLY A 310 16.73 -22.85 -10.47
C GLY A 310 15.57 -22.27 -11.29
N VAL A 311 14.88 -21.27 -10.77
CA VAL A 311 13.76 -20.58 -11.43
C VAL A 311 14.25 -19.93 -12.73
N LYS A 312 13.49 -20.09 -13.79
CA LYS A 312 13.79 -19.47 -15.08
C LYS A 312 13.13 -18.10 -15.17
N LEU A 313 13.94 -17.07 -14.91
CA LEU A 313 13.52 -15.71 -15.08
C LEU A 313 13.35 -15.38 -16.56
N MET A 314 12.20 -14.82 -16.93
CA MET A 314 11.80 -14.55 -18.31
C MET A 314 11.29 -13.11 -18.44
N GLU A 315 11.69 -12.46 -19.52
CA GLU A 315 11.14 -11.14 -19.87
C GLU A 315 10.01 -11.31 -20.88
N PHE A 316 8.91 -10.55 -20.69
CA PHE A 316 7.87 -10.46 -21.71
C PHE A 316 8.40 -9.67 -22.92
N SER A 317 8.19 -10.21 -24.11
CA SER A 317 8.57 -9.52 -25.36
C SER A 317 7.66 -8.30 -25.62
N ASP A 318 8.17 -7.34 -26.40
CA ASP A 318 7.39 -6.18 -26.87
C ASP A 318 6.06 -6.60 -27.48
N LYS A 319 6.06 -7.67 -28.27
CA LYS A 319 4.85 -8.23 -28.89
C LYS A 319 3.78 -8.61 -27.86
N VAL A 320 4.19 -9.18 -26.72
CA VAL A 320 3.27 -9.52 -25.62
C VAL A 320 2.77 -8.26 -24.94
N TYR A 321 3.67 -7.31 -24.70
CA TYR A 321 3.32 -6.01 -24.10
C TYR A 321 2.36 -5.19 -24.97
N ASP A 322 2.55 -5.17 -26.29
CA ASP A 322 1.62 -4.54 -27.26
C ASP A 322 0.23 -5.19 -27.18
N GLY A 323 0.20 -6.52 -27.03
CA GLY A 323 -1.05 -7.25 -26.80
C GLY A 323 -1.76 -6.85 -25.51
N PHE A 324 -1.00 -6.71 -24.42
CA PHE A 324 -1.54 -6.20 -23.16
C PHE A 324 -2.06 -4.79 -23.28
N ALA A 325 -1.32 -3.89 -23.95
CA ALA A 325 -1.73 -2.50 -24.16
C ALA A 325 -3.06 -2.40 -24.91
N LYS A 326 -3.22 -3.17 -25.99
CA LYS A 326 -4.48 -3.24 -26.74
C LYS A 326 -5.64 -3.74 -25.86
N GLY A 327 -5.42 -4.81 -25.10
CA GLY A 327 -6.44 -5.33 -24.18
C GLY A 327 -6.79 -4.33 -23.07
N ALA A 328 -5.81 -3.56 -22.59
CA ALA A 328 -6.02 -2.52 -21.58
C ALA A 328 -6.89 -1.36 -22.12
N GLU A 329 -6.70 -0.93 -23.35
CA GLU A 329 -7.55 0.10 -24.00
C GLU A 329 -9.02 -0.33 -24.02
N GLU A 330 -9.30 -1.58 -24.38
CA GLU A 330 -10.67 -2.12 -24.40
C GLU A 330 -11.26 -2.14 -22.98
N VAL A 331 -10.50 -2.62 -21.99
CA VAL A 331 -10.94 -2.65 -20.57
C VAL A 331 -11.20 -1.24 -20.05
N PHE A 332 -10.33 -0.27 -20.34
CA PHE A 332 -10.55 1.12 -19.92
C PHE A 332 -11.76 1.76 -20.58
N GLY A 333 -12.08 1.41 -21.83
CA GLY A 333 -13.31 1.82 -22.48
C GLY A 333 -14.56 1.33 -21.74
N GLU A 334 -14.56 0.06 -21.31
CA GLU A 334 -15.64 -0.53 -20.53
C GLU A 334 -15.78 0.12 -19.13
N VAL A 335 -14.66 0.39 -18.47
CA VAL A 335 -14.66 1.09 -17.17
C VAL A 335 -15.27 2.49 -17.29
N GLN A 336 -14.86 3.25 -18.30
CA GLN A 336 -15.38 4.61 -18.52
C GLN A 336 -16.88 4.63 -18.81
N ALA A 337 -17.38 3.63 -19.53
CA ALA A 337 -18.80 3.50 -19.87
C ALA A 337 -19.68 3.13 -18.64
N HIS A 338 -19.10 2.72 -17.52
CA HIS A 338 -19.85 2.24 -16.37
C HIS A 338 -20.60 3.36 -15.64
N SER A 339 -19.95 4.51 -15.38
CA SER A 339 -20.54 5.65 -14.67
C SER A 339 -19.74 6.93 -14.89
N ASP A 340 -20.35 8.08 -14.60
CA ASP A 340 -19.65 9.37 -14.61
C ASP A 340 -18.42 9.37 -13.69
N LEU A 341 -18.53 8.83 -12.47
CA LEU A 341 -17.40 8.72 -11.56
C LEU A 341 -16.26 7.88 -12.14
N ALA A 342 -16.57 6.75 -12.77
CA ALA A 342 -15.55 5.92 -13.43
C ALA A 342 -14.86 6.65 -14.58
N ALA A 343 -15.63 7.38 -15.39
CA ALA A 343 -15.08 8.21 -16.47
C ALA A 343 -14.17 9.34 -15.94
N ARG A 344 -14.61 10.06 -14.90
CA ARG A 344 -13.80 11.12 -14.25
C ARG A 344 -12.55 10.57 -13.59
N THR A 345 -12.64 9.40 -12.94
CA THR A 345 -11.51 8.73 -12.33
C THR A 345 -10.48 8.35 -13.40
N HIS A 346 -10.91 7.76 -14.51
CA HIS A 346 -10.02 7.43 -15.63
C HIS A 346 -9.39 8.68 -16.25
N ALA A 347 -10.14 9.74 -16.48
CA ALA A 347 -9.61 10.99 -17.03
C ALA A 347 -8.55 11.63 -16.11
N SER A 348 -8.81 11.65 -14.79
CA SER A 348 -7.85 12.11 -13.79
C SER A 348 -6.58 11.26 -13.77
N PHE A 349 -6.74 9.93 -13.81
CA PHE A 349 -5.63 8.99 -13.92
C PHE A 349 -4.79 9.23 -15.17
N LEU A 350 -5.40 9.36 -16.36
CA LEU A 350 -4.65 9.63 -17.60
C LEU A 350 -3.90 10.95 -17.54
N LYS A 351 -4.52 12.00 -16.97
CA LYS A 351 -3.85 13.28 -16.76
C LYS A 351 -2.66 13.13 -15.83
N GLY A 352 -2.82 12.44 -14.70
CA GLY A 352 -1.74 12.15 -13.75
C GLY A 352 -0.62 11.35 -14.42
N ARG A 353 -0.93 10.28 -15.17
CA ARG A 353 0.06 9.48 -15.90
C ARG A 353 0.85 10.32 -16.91
N LYS A 354 0.21 11.27 -17.58
CA LYS A 354 0.89 12.18 -18.51
C LYS A 354 1.79 13.17 -17.77
N ASP A 355 1.29 13.84 -16.76
CA ASP A 355 1.98 14.97 -16.11
C ASP A 355 3.07 14.49 -15.16
N ILE A 356 2.76 13.52 -14.27
CA ILE A 356 3.70 12.95 -13.31
C ILE A 356 4.71 12.05 -14.05
N GLY A 357 4.22 11.20 -14.96
CA GLY A 357 5.05 10.30 -15.75
C GLY A 357 6.05 11.03 -16.65
N ALA A 358 5.73 12.22 -17.15
CA ALA A 358 6.67 13.05 -17.90
C ALA A 358 7.91 13.40 -17.06
N TRP A 359 7.73 13.65 -15.77
CA TRP A 359 8.85 13.91 -14.86
C TRP A 359 9.64 12.62 -14.55
N THR A 360 8.98 11.54 -14.19
CA THR A 360 9.67 10.26 -13.86
C THR A 360 10.46 9.71 -15.06
N ASN A 361 10.01 9.96 -16.28
CA ASN A 361 10.73 9.64 -17.51
C ASN A 361 12.02 10.45 -17.72
N LEU A 362 12.14 11.62 -17.13
CA LEU A 362 13.34 12.47 -17.21
C LEU A 362 14.23 12.37 -15.98
N SER A 363 13.68 11.93 -14.84
CA SER A 363 14.39 11.81 -13.57
C SER A 363 14.77 10.37 -13.24
N ASP A 364 13.90 9.62 -12.60
CA ASP A 364 14.21 8.32 -11.99
C ASP A 364 14.62 7.27 -13.03
N SER A 365 13.85 7.14 -14.10
CA SER A 365 14.05 6.10 -15.11
C SER A 365 15.41 6.22 -15.82
N PRO A 366 15.82 7.37 -16.40
CA PRO A 366 17.13 7.49 -17.02
C PRO A 366 18.27 7.50 -16.01
N TYR A 367 18.08 8.04 -14.79
CA TYR A 367 19.09 7.99 -13.75
C TYR A 367 19.43 6.55 -13.38
N ILE A 368 18.44 5.73 -13.07
CA ILE A 368 18.63 4.31 -12.70
C ILE A 368 19.35 3.58 -13.83
N ARG A 369 18.88 3.75 -15.07
CA ARG A 369 19.51 3.11 -16.26
C ARG A 369 20.97 3.53 -16.44
N GLN A 370 21.28 4.83 -16.34
CA GLN A 370 22.64 5.34 -16.51
C GLN A 370 23.57 4.93 -15.36
N ARG A 371 23.07 4.97 -14.13
CA ARG A 371 23.82 4.48 -12.96
C ARG A 371 24.22 3.02 -13.15
N ASN A 372 23.25 2.16 -13.48
CA ASN A 372 23.51 0.73 -13.62
C ASN A 372 24.48 0.45 -14.78
N ARG A 373 24.29 1.12 -15.92
CA ARG A 373 25.21 1.02 -17.06
C ARG A 373 26.63 1.48 -16.70
N ALA A 374 26.76 2.60 -16.02
CA ALA A 374 28.09 3.19 -15.69
C ALA A 374 28.85 2.37 -14.64
N LEU A 375 28.13 1.69 -13.75
CA LEU A 375 28.71 0.89 -12.66
C LEU A 375 28.78 -0.60 -12.99
N GLY A 376 28.28 -1.05 -14.15
CA GLY A 376 28.26 -2.46 -14.54
C GLY A 376 27.30 -3.32 -13.70
N LEU A 377 26.19 -2.73 -13.27
CA LEU A 377 25.16 -3.40 -12.45
C LEU A 377 24.02 -3.94 -13.32
#